data_9cf50cb21be399802a172922fd391dd5
#
_entry.id   9cf50cb21be399802a172922fd391dd5
#
_cell.length_a   1.000
_cell.length_b   1.000
_cell.length_c   1.000
_cell.angle_alpha   90.00
_cell.angle_beta   90.00
_cell.angle_gamma   90.00
#
_symmetry.space_group_name_H-M   'P 1'
#
loop_
_entity.id
_entity.type
_entity.pdbx_description
1 polymer ?
#
loop_
_entity_poly.entity_id
_entity_poly.type
_entity_poly.pdbx_seq_one_letter_code
_entity_poly.pdbx_strand_id
1 'polypeptide(L)'
;ARGGKRSGGSGSGERHGEYTTFEQRSPKFEAYYRGQGIVPDEEWDTFIESMRTPLPTTFRITSGKPTARQLLDAMNKIYLPFLSNVQFEGEKVTPPRQLEWYPEGLGWHLDVRKNVLRKSPEFKRFQQFLVHETEVGSISRQEAVSMLPPLFLDVRPEHLVLDLCAAPGSKTAQLIEAIHSPLTSSPDAFDPMPLGVVVANDSDTKRAHMLVHLSLI
;
A
#
# COMPACT_ATOMS: atom_id res chain seq x y z
N ALA A 1 -31.62 15.10 50.35
CA ALA A 1 -31.97 13.72 50.60
C ALA A 1 -32.73 13.13 49.43
N ARG A 2 -32.09 12.36 48.53
CA ARG A 2 -32.64 11.22 47.81
C ARG A 2 -31.53 10.66 46.91
N GLY A 3 -30.93 9.59 47.35
CA GLY A 3 -30.00 8.83 46.54
C GLY A 3 -30.73 8.01 45.48
N GLY A 4 -30.19 8.03 44.25
CA GLY A 4 -30.59 7.19 43.16
C GLY A 4 -29.42 6.29 42.76
N LYS A 5 -29.49 5.01 43.11
CA LYS A 5 -28.59 3.97 42.66
C LYS A 5 -28.73 3.80 41.13
N ARG A 6 -27.67 3.96 40.39
CA ARG A 6 -27.56 3.48 39.01
C ARG A 6 -26.92 2.12 39.00
N SER A 7 -27.72 1.10 38.69
CA SER A 7 -27.28 -0.25 38.41
C SER A 7 -26.50 -0.26 37.08
N GLY A 8 -25.25 -0.75 37.14
CA GLY A 8 -24.48 -1.03 35.96
C GLY A 8 -24.95 -2.33 35.31
N GLY A 9 -25.43 -2.24 34.09
CA GLY A 9 -25.67 -3.36 33.21
C GLY A 9 -24.52 -3.43 32.20
N SER A 10 -23.59 -4.38 32.41
CA SER A 10 -22.58 -4.73 31.39
C SER A 10 -23.26 -5.62 30.34
N GLY A 11 -23.73 -5.01 29.28
CA GLY A 11 -24.14 -5.71 28.07
C GLY A 11 -23.04 -5.69 27.08
N SER A 12 -22.23 -6.76 27.01
CA SER A 12 -21.34 -7.05 25.88
C SER A 12 -22.18 -7.48 24.68
N GLY A 13 -22.79 -6.51 24.00
CA GLY A 13 -23.41 -6.71 22.69
C GLY A 13 -22.36 -6.83 21.63
N GLU A 14 -22.06 -8.05 21.19
CA GLU A 14 -21.40 -8.30 19.91
C GLU A 14 -22.24 -7.66 18.81
N ARG A 15 -21.78 -6.53 18.30
CA ARG A 15 -22.35 -5.96 17.08
C ARG A 15 -21.83 -6.80 15.91
N HIS A 16 -22.46 -7.90 15.61
CA HIS A 16 -22.45 -8.49 14.29
C HIS A 16 -23.15 -7.51 13.34
N GLY A 17 -22.39 -6.56 12.81
CA GLY A 17 -22.83 -5.80 11.66
C GLY A 17 -22.92 -6.77 10.49
N GLU A 18 -24.12 -7.17 10.09
CA GLU A 18 -24.34 -7.68 8.74
C GLU A 18 -23.83 -6.62 7.77
N TYR A 19 -22.71 -6.92 7.14
CA TYR A 19 -22.26 -6.13 5.98
C TYR A 19 -23.26 -6.38 4.86
N THR A 20 -24.25 -5.49 4.71
CA THR A 20 -25.06 -5.45 3.52
C THR A 20 -24.09 -5.36 2.32
N THR A 21 -24.10 -6.37 1.48
CA THR A 21 -23.41 -6.35 0.21
C THR A 21 -24.07 -5.25 -0.63
N PHE A 22 -23.44 -4.10 -0.69
CA PHE A 22 -23.88 -3.04 -1.59
C PHE A 22 -23.77 -3.56 -3.02
N GLU A 23 -24.88 -3.43 -3.78
CA GLU A 23 -24.85 -3.67 -5.21
C GLU A 23 -23.82 -2.71 -5.81
N GLN A 24 -22.74 -3.26 -6.38
CA GLN A 24 -21.66 -2.49 -7.01
C GLN A 24 -22.13 -2.02 -8.40
N ARG A 25 -23.17 -1.21 -8.42
CA ARG A 25 -23.78 -0.66 -9.62
C ARG A 25 -24.18 0.78 -9.42
N SER A 26 -23.84 1.62 -10.40
CA SER A 26 -24.23 3.02 -10.43
C SER A 26 -24.72 3.40 -11.82
N PRO A 27 -26.06 3.43 -12.05
CA PRO A 27 -26.61 3.80 -13.35
C PRO A 27 -26.14 5.17 -13.85
N LYS A 28 -25.93 6.13 -12.95
CA LYS A 28 -25.42 7.47 -13.30
C LYS A 28 -23.96 7.41 -13.80
N PHE A 29 -23.12 6.59 -13.17
CA PHE A 29 -21.74 6.36 -13.59
C PHE A 29 -21.73 5.71 -14.98
N GLU A 30 -22.49 4.63 -15.15
CA GLU A 30 -22.58 3.91 -16.43
C GLU A 30 -23.08 4.82 -17.57
N ALA A 31 -24.15 5.59 -17.33
CA ALA A 31 -24.67 6.52 -18.33
C ALA A 31 -23.67 7.63 -18.69
N TYR A 32 -22.96 8.18 -17.70
CA TYR A 32 -21.98 9.22 -17.92
C TYR A 32 -20.80 8.74 -18.76
N TYR A 33 -20.16 7.63 -18.38
CA TYR A 33 -18.99 7.12 -19.10
C TYR A 33 -19.32 6.51 -20.46
N ARG A 34 -20.51 5.88 -20.61
CA ARG A 34 -20.98 5.41 -21.91
C ARG A 34 -21.24 6.58 -22.86
N GLY A 35 -21.83 7.67 -22.37
CA GLY A 35 -22.04 8.89 -23.15
C GLY A 35 -20.76 9.61 -23.59
N GLN A 36 -19.62 9.36 -22.92
CA GLN A 36 -18.32 9.91 -23.30
C GLN A 36 -17.70 9.20 -24.53
N GLY A 37 -18.12 7.98 -24.84
CA GLY A 37 -17.59 7.21 -25.95
C GLY A 37 -16.10 6.83 -25.84
N ILE A 38 -15.54 6.84 -24.62
CA ILE A 38 -14.12 6.53 -24.37
C ILE A 38 -13.87 5.04 -24.44
N VAL A 39 -14.85 4.23 -23.98
CA VAL A 39 -14.80 2.77 -23.99
C VAL A 39 -15.69 2.28 -25.12
N PRO A 40 -15.19 1.47 -26.06
CA PRO A 40 -15.98 0.84 -27.09
C PRO A 40 -17.12 -0.03 -26.51
N ASP A 41 -18.25 -0.11 -27.20
CA ASP A 41 -19.40 -0.87 -26.70
C ASP A 41 -19.09 -2.35 -26.48
N GLU A 42 -18.22 -2.94 -27.31
CA GLU A 42 -17.75 -4.32 -27.19
C GLU A 42 -16.88 -4.58 -25.97
N GLU A 43 -16.23 -3.56 -25.41
CA GLU A 43 -15.38 -3.64 -24.22
C GLU A 43 -16.12 -3.20 -22.95
N TRP A 44 -17.33 -2.67 -23.08
CA TRP A 44 -18.07 -2.05 -21.99
C TRP A 44 -18.27 -2.98 -20.77
N ASP A 45 -18.69 -4.20 -21.02
CA ASP A 45 -18.97 -5.15 -19.94
C ASP A 45 -17.68 -5.56 -19.22
N THR A 46 -16.59 -5.74 -19.96
CA THR A 46 -15.26 -6.00 -19.40
C THR A 46 -14.75 -4.84 -18.56
N PHE A 47 -14.96 -3.60 -19.03
CA PHE A 47 -14.63 -2.39 -18.28
C PHE A 47 -15.38 -2.33 -16.94
N ILE A 48 -16.70 -2.54 -16.96
CA ILE A 48 -17.52 -2.49 -15.74
C ILE A 48 -17.14 -3.61 -14.76
N GLU A 49 -16.84 -4.81 -15.24
CA GLU A 49 -16.38 -5.92 -14.39
C GLU A 49 -15.01 -5.63 -13.77
N SER A 50 -14.10 -5.04 -14.54
CA SER A 50 -12.80 -4.58 -14.01
C SER A 50 -12.94 -3.56 -12.88
N MET A 51 -13.90 -2.63 -13.03
CA MET A 51 -14.20 -1.63 -11.99
C MET A 51 -14.79 -2.22 -10.70
N ARG A 52 -15.41 -3.40 -10.79
CA ARG A 52 -15.95 -4.15 -9.63
C ARG A 52 -14.91 -5.04 -8.96
N THR A 53 -13.85 -5.37 -9.69
CA THR A 53 -12.80 -6.26 -9.17
C THR A 53 -11.98 -5.51 -8.10
N PRO A 54 -11.86 -6.04 -6.86
CA PRO A 54 -11.04 -5.44 -5.85
C PRO A 54 -9.58 -5.38 -6.28
N LEU A 55 -8.92 -4.25 -6.01
CA LEU A 55 -7.50 -4.13 -6.26
C LEU A 55 -6.70 -5.08 -5.35
N PRO A 56 -5.63 -5.69 -5.87
CA PRO A 56 -4.71 -6.48 -5.06
C PRO A 56 -4.01 -5.61 -4.03
N THR A 57 -3.52 -6.24 -2.97
CA THR A 57 -2.64 -5.56 -2.01
C THR A 57 -1.25 -5.47 -2.60
N THR A 58 -0.76 -4.26 -2.77
CA THR A 58 0.62 -4.01 -3.19
C THR A 58 1.36 -3.19 -2.15
N PHE A 59 2.65 -3.43 -2.04
CA PHE A 59 3.52 -2.72 -1.11
C PHE A 59 4.96 -2.73 -1.64
N ARG A 60 5.76 -1.83 -1.11
CA ARG A 60 7.19 -1.79 -1.37
C ARG A 60 7.98 -1.72 -0.06
N ILE A 61 9.14 -2.33 -0.03
CA ILE A 61 10.13 -2.18 1.03
C ILE A 61 10.82 -0.83 0.80
N THR A 62 10.95 -0.03 1.85
CA THR A 62 11.57 1.29 1.81
C THR A 62 13.08 1.15 1.59
N SER A 63 13.58 1.58 0.44
CA SER A 63 14.98 1.35 0.01
C SER A 63 16.00 2.10 0.86
N GLY A 64 15.66 3.30 1.34
CA GLY A 64 16.55 4.14 2.15
C GLY A 64 16.82 3.64 3.57
N LYS A 65 16.20 2.56 4.01
CA LYS A 65 16.42 2.03 5.36
C LYS A 65 17.50 0.94 5.39
N PRO A 66 18.37 0.93 6.42
CA PRO A 66 19.40 -0.12 6.58
C PRO A 66 18.81 -1.54 6.66
N THR A 67 17.56 -1.65 7.09
CA THR A 67 16.82 -2.92 7.22
C THR A 67 16.25 -3.45 5.90
N ALA A 68 16.30 -2.69 4.81
CA ALA A 68 15.66 -3.08 3.53
C ALA A 68 16.13 -4.45 3.02
N ARG A 69 17.44 -4.72 3.03
CA ARG A 69 18.00 -6.02 2.63
C ARG A 69 17.58 -7.16 3.55
N GLN A 70 17.53 -6.91 4.85
CA GLN A 70 17.08 -7.91 5.84
C GLN A 70 15.61 -8.26 5.64
N LEU A 71 14.77 -7.26 5.35
CA LEU A 71 13.36 -7.47 5.03
C LEU A 71 13.16 -8.23 3.71
N LEU A 72 13.92 -7.87 2.68
CA LEU A 72 13.90 -8.59 1.41
C LEU A 72 14.32 -10.06 1.61
N ASP A 73 15.35 -10.31 2.38
CA ASP A 73 15.78 -11.65 2.77
C ASP A 73 14.72 -12.40 3.56
N ALA A 74 14.07 -11.76 4.51
CA ALA A 74 12.97 -12.36 5.28
C ALA A 74 11.78 -12.71 4.38
N MET A 75 11.42 -11.83 3.44
CA MET A 75 10.40 -12.11 2.44
C MET A 75 10.73 -13.37 1.64
N ASN A 76 11.94 -13.45 1.09
CA ASN A 76 12.35 -14.54 0.20
C ASN A 76 12.60 -15.85 0.94
N LYS A 77 13.22 -15.83 2.14
CA LYS A 77 13.69 -17.03 2.86
C LYS A 77 12.67 -17.55 3.88
N ILE A 78 11.78 -16.69 4.39
CA ILE A 78 10.84 -17.06 5.45
C ILE A 78 9.40 -17.02 4.93
N TYR A 79 8.93 -15.84 4.49
CA TYR A 79 7.52 -15.65 4.18
C TYR A 79 7.08 -16.35 2.90
N LEU A 80 7.84 -16.27 1.81
CA LEU A 80 7.48 -16.94 0.56
C LEU A 80 7.40 -18.47 0.71
N PRO A 81 8.40 -19.18 1.28
CA PRO A 81 8.29 -20.62 1.51
C PRO A 81 7.13 -20.98 2.43
N PHE A 82 6.89 -20.19 3.47
CA PHE A 82 5.81 -20.40 4.43
C PHE A 82 4.43 -20.27 3.78
N LEU A 83 4.24 -19.27 2.91
CA LEU A 83 2.96 -19.00 2.26
C LEU A 83 2.71 -19.82 0.99
N SER A 84 3.76 -20.37 0.37
CA SER A 84 3.66 -21.11 -0.90
C SER A 84 2.87 -22.42 -0.82
N ASN A 85 2.72 -22.97 0.38
CA ASN A 85 2.04 -24.25 0.59
C ASN A 85 0.68 -24.11 1.28
N VAL A 86 0.19 -22.88 1.46
CA VAL A 86 -1.09 -22.63 2.12
C VAL A 86 -2.24 -23.02 1.20
N GLN A 87 -3.16 -23.80 1.76
CA GLN A 87 -4.45 -24.14 1.15
C GLN A 87 -5.58 -23.51 1.99
N PHE A 88 -6.57 -23.00 1.31
CA PHE A 88 -7.75 -22.43 1.94
C PHE A 88 -9.01 -22.92 1.20
N GLU A 89 -9.93 -23.55 1.93
CA GLU A 89 -11.16 -24.15 1.39
C GLU A 89 -10.89 -25.14 0.22
N GLY A 90 -9.75 -25.86 0.27
CA GLY A 90 -9.35 -26.84 -0.75
C GLY A 90 -8.61 -26.26 -1.96
N GLU A 91 -8.49 -24.95 -2.06
CA GLU A 91 -7.75 -24.28 -3.13
C GLU A 91 -6.38 -23.81 -2.63
N LYS A 92 -5.36 -23.92 -3.50
CA LYS A 92 -4.03 -23.37 -3.23
C LYS A 92 -4.08 -21.85 -3.33
N VAL A 93 -3.61 -21.17 -2.28
CA VAL A 93 -3.53 -19.71 -2.27
C VAL A 93 -2.23 -19.25 -2.92
N THR A 94 -2.33 -18.27 -3.82
CA THR A 94 -1.16 -17.68 -4.46
C THR A 94 -0.35 -16.87 -3.45
N PRO A 95 0.95 -17.15 -3.26
CA PRO A 95 1.81 -16.38 -2.36
C PRO A 95 2.08 -14.97 -2.92
N PRO A 96 2.62 -14.06 -2.11
CA PRO A 96 3.13 -12.79 -2.61
C PRO A 96 4.17 -13.01 -3.71
N ARG A 97 4.18 -12.13 -4.71
CA ARG A 97 5.19 -12.13 -5.78
C ARG A 97 5.83 -10.77 -5.91
N GLN A 98 7.07 -10.74 -6.37
CA GLN A 98 7.75 -9.49 -6.70
C GLN A 98 7.14 -8.85 -7.95
N LEU A 99 7.17 -7.53 -7.98
CA LEU A 99 6.89 -6.74 -9.17
C LEU A 99 8.19 -6.65 -9.97
N GLU A 100 8.28 -7.37 -11.09
CA GLU A 100 9.50 -7.51 -11.89
C GLU A 100 10.05 -6.16 -12.40
N TRP A 101 9.17 -5.18 -12.61
CA TRP A 101 9.51 -3.85 -13.06
C TRP A 101 9.95 -2.91 -11.92
N TYR A 102 9.76 -3.28 -10.66
CA TYR A 102 10.17 -2.45 -9.53
C TYR A 102 11.64 -2.71 -9.17
N PRO A 103 12.46 -1.65 -8.98
CA PRO A 103 13.90 -1.81 -8.74
C PRO A 103 14.22 -2.71 -7.54
N GLU A 104 15.35 -3.40 -7.63
CA GLU A 104 15.96 -4.20 -6.57
C GLU A 104 15.06 -5.31 -5.97
N GLY A 105 13.94 -5.64 -6.62
CA GLY A 105 12.96 -6.61 -6.11
C GLY A 105 12.22 -6.13 -4.86
N LEU A 106 12.19 -4.83 -4.58
CA LEU A 106 11.59 -4.27 -3.38
C LEU A 106 10.06 -4.09 -3.50
N GLY A 107 9.50 -4.12 -4.70
CA GLY A 107 8.06 -4.05 -4.94
C GLY A 107 7.38 -5.42 -4.88
N TRP A 108 6.21 -5.50 -4.24
CA TRP A 108 5.51 -6.76 -3.98
C TRP A 108 4.02 -6.64 -4.30
N HIS A 109 3.46 -7.76 -4.74
CA HIS A 109 2.05 -7.91 -5.09
C HIS A 109 1.46 -9.14 -4.38
N LEU A 110 0.32 -8.95 -3.73
CA LEU A 110 -0.44 -9.98 -3.04
C LEU A 110 -1.89 -9.94 -3.53
N ASP A 111 -2.26 -10.93 -4.33
CA ASP A 111 -3.63 -11.10 -4.82
C ASP A 111 -4.33 -12.20 -4.01
N VAL A 112 -4.81 -11.83 -2.85
CA VAL A 112 -5.47 -12.75 -1.91
C VAL A 112 -6.78 -12.15 -1.44
N ARG A 113 -7.85 -12.94 -1.50
CA ARG A 113 -9.18 -12.54 -1.04
C ARG A 113 -9.17 -12.16 0.43
N LYS A 114 -9.97 -11.16 0.82
CA LYS A 114 -10.04 -10.67 2.21
C LYS A 114 -10.44 -11.74 3.23
N ASN A 115 -11.26 -12.72 2.83
CA ASN A 115 -11.62 -13.84 3.70
C ASN A 115 -10.43 -14.73 4.03
N VAL A 116 -9.54 -15.00 3.08
CA VAL A 116 -8.31 -15.77 3.29
C VAL A 116 -7.39 -15.03 4.26
N LEU A 117 -7.17 -13.73 4.06
CA LEU A 117 -6.36 -12.89 4.95
C LEU A 117 -6.86 -12.90 6.41
N ARG A 118 -8.16 -13.06 6.61
CA ARG A 118 -8.77 -13.06 7.95
C ARG A 118 -8.82 -14.42 8.60
N LYS A 119 -9.05 -15.50 7.84
CA LYS A 119 -9.33 -16.85 8.34
C LYS A 119 -8.12 -17.77 8.32
N SER A 120 -7.17 -17.63 7.35
CA SER A 120 -5.93 -18.40 7.36
C SER A 120 -4.98 -17.88 8.42
N PRO A 121 -4.51 -18.70 9.36
CA PRO A 121 -3.53 -18.31 10.38
C PRO A 121 -2.23 -17.78 9.77
N GLU A 122 -1.77 -18.38 8.67
CA GLU A 122 -0.54 -18.05 7.97
C GLU A 122 -0.64 -16.65 7.36
N PHE A 123 -1.70 -16.38 6.60
CA PHE A 123 -1.91 -15.07 6.00
C PHE A 123 -2.25 -14.00 7.03
N LYS A 124 -2.92 -14.35 8.13
CA LYS A 124 -3.14 -13.43 9.25
C LYS A 124 -1.83 -12.99 9.89
N ARG A 125 -0.90 -13.93 10.11
CA ARG A 125 0.45 -13.62 10.63
C ARG A 125 1.24 -12.73 9.65
N PHE A 126 1.18 -13.03 8.37
CA PHE A 126 1.79 -12.20 7.33
C PHE A 126 1.19 -10.80 7.28
N GLN A 127 -0.13 -10.70 7.39
CA GLN A 127 -0.83 -9.41 7.47
C GLN A 127 -0.39 -8.57 8.69
N GLN A 128 -0.22 -9.20 9.85
CA GLN A 128 0.29 -8.54 11.06
C GLN A 128 1.72 -8.03 10.87
N PHE A 129 2.58 -8.82 10.22
CA PHE A 129 3.91 -8.39 9.84
C PHE A 129 3.86 -7.15 8.92
N LEU A 130 3.04 -7.17 7.86
CA LEU A 130 2.90 -6.01 6.97
C LEU A 130 2.39 -4.76 7.70
N VAL A 131 1.48 -4.92 8.66
CA VAL A 131 0.99 -3.79 9.49
C VAL A 131 2.14 -3.22 10.31
N HIS A 132 2.85 -4.06 11.05
CA HIS A 132 3.96 -3.64 11.91
C HIS A 132 5.06 -2.92 11.10
N GLU A 133 5.52 -3.51 10.00
CA GLU A 133 6.56 -2.90 9.16
C GLU A 133 6.10 -1.62 8.47
N THR A 134 4.78 -1.47 8.25
CA THR A 134 4.22 -0.20 7.77
C THR A 134 4.23 0.88 8.86
N GLU A 135 3.93 0.51 10.11
CA GLU A 135 3.93 1.44 11.24
C GLU A 135 5.33 1.98 11.55
N VAL A 136 6.36 1.15 11.37
CA VAL A 136 7.78 1.57 11.54
C VAL A 136 8.38 2.16 10.26
N GLY A 137 7.61 2.29 9.19
CA GLY A 137 8.03 2.88 7.92
C GLY A 137 9.01 2.04 7.10
N SER A 138 9.23 0.77 7.44
CA SER A 138 10.08 -0.16 6.67
C SER A 138 9.39 -0.68 5.41
N ILE A 139 8.06 -0.64 5.38
CA ILE A 139 7.21 -1.00 4.25
C ILE A 139 6.23 0.14 3.98
N SER A 140 6.08 0.51 2.72
CA SER A 140 5.05 1.44 2.25
C SER A 140 3.97 0.68 1.49
N ARG A 141 2.71 0.78 1.94
CA ARG A 141 1.57 0.26 1.18
C ARG A 141 1.18 1.27 0.12
N GLN A 142 1.29 0.86 -1.12
CA GLN A 142 1.08 1.73 -2.26
C GLN A 142 0.55 0.90 -3.42
N GLU A 143 -0.41 1.42 -4.17
CA GLU A 143 -0.88 0.76 -5.39
C GLU A 143 0.23 0.67 -6.43
N ALA A 144 0.28 -0.43 -7.17
CA ALA A 144 1.35 -0.68 -8.15
C ALA A 144 1.46 0.47 -9.17
N VAL A 145 0.35 0.90 -9.75
CA VAL A 145 0.35 2.03 -10.70
C VAL A 145 0.83 3.34 -10.07
N SER A 146 0.65 3.51 -8.77
CA SER A 146 1.09 4.68 -8.03
C SER A 146 2.60 4.71 -7.81
N MET A 147 3.29 3.57 -7.93
CA MET A 147 4.74 3.47 -7.81
C MET A 147 5.48 3.90 -9.10
N LEU A 148 4.79 3.92 -10.25
CA LEU A 148 5.42 4.19 -11.56
C LEU A 148 5.90 5.63 -11.75
N PRO A 149 5.11 6.69 -11.43
CA PRO A 149 5.51 8.06 -11.75
C PRO A 149 6.87 8.47 -11.16
N PRO A 150 7.22 8.16 -9.89
CA PRO A 150 8.55 8.47 -9.37
C PRO A 150 9.69 7.73 -10.10
N LEU A 151 9.46 6.52 -10.60
CA LEU A 151 10.46 5.76 -11.36
C LEU A 151 10.73 6.39 -12.73
N PHE A 152 9.67 6.89 -13.41
CA PHE A 152 9.82 7.56 -14.70
C PHE A 152 10.52 8.92 -14.62
N LEU A 153 10.52 9.56 -13.44
CA LEU A 153 11.21 10.83 -13.24
C LEU A 153 12.74 10.68 -13.17
N ASP A 154 13.26 9.46 -12.99
CA ASP A 154 14.69 9.19 -12.84
C ASP A 154 15.37 10.18 -11.86
N VAL A 155 14.79 10.31 -10.68
CA VAL A 155 15.24 11.27 -9.67
C VAL A 155 16.60 10.88 -9.13
N ARG A 156 17.50 11.88 -9.05
CA ARG A 156 18.89 11.75 -8.59
C ARG A 156 19.14 12.59 -7.35
N PRO A 157 20.20 12.29 -6.57
CA PRO A 157 20.50 12.96 -5.31
C PRO A 157 20.68 14.48 -5.38
N GLU A 158 20.97 15.05 -6.54
CA GLU A 158 21.13 16.49 -6.75
C GLU A 158 19.86 17.22 -7.24
N HIS A 159 18.79 16.49 -7.54
CA HIS A 159 17.60 17.09 -8.16
C HIS A 159 16.73 17.87 -7.19
N LEU A 160 16.14 18.96 -7.67
CA LEU A 160 15.05 19.67 -7.02
C LEU A 160 13.72 19.17 -7.59
N VAL A 161 12.90 18.56 -6.76
CA VAL A 161 11.65 17.92 -7.18
C VAL A 161 10.48 18.63 -6.52
N LEU A 162 9.44 18.93 -7.29
CA LEU A 162 8.19 19.49 -6.80
C LEU A 162 7.05 18.47 -6.98
N ASP A 163 6.46 18.03 -5.86
CA ASP A 163 5.24 17.23 -5.82
C ASP A 163 4.05 18.15 -5.52
N LEU A 164 3.26 18.46 -6.54
CA LEU A 164 2.18 19.44 -6.47
C LEU A 164 0.94 18.93 -5.74
N CYS A 165 0.70 17.64 -5.72
CA CYS A 165 -0.46 16.98 -5.11
C CYS A 165 0.00 15.81 -4.25
N ALA A 166 0.82 16.12 -3.24
CA ALA A 166 1.67 15.18 -2.54
C ALA A 166 0.91 14.23 -1.60
N ALA A 167 -0.13 14.73 -0.93
CA ALA A 167 -0.80 13.95 0.10
C ALA A 167 -1.53 12.70 -0.45
N PRO A 168 -1.49 11.58 0.26
CA PRO A 168 -0.98 11.37 1.62
C PRO A 168 0.53 11.19 1.75
N GLY A 169 1.32 11.17 0.66
CA GLY A 169 2.77 11.15 0.70
C GLY A 169 3.46 9.92 0.13
N SER A 170 2.75 8.93 -0.39
CA SER A 170 3.37 7.68 -0.88
C SER A 170 4.35 7.90 -2.03
N LYS A 171 4.05 8.79 -2.98
CA LYS A 171 4.97 9.17 -4.06
C LYS A 171 6.09 10.08 -3.55
N THR A 172 5.75 11.03 -2.69
CA THR A 172 6.72 11.91 -2.02
C THR A 172 7.79 11.11 -1.28
N ALA A 173 7.38 10.10 -0.49
CA ALA A 173 8.31 9.20 0.20
C ALA A 173 9.24 8.48 -0.78
N GLN A 174 8.72 7.99 -1.89
CA GLN A 174 9.51 7.33 -2.94
C GLN A 174 10.50 8.31 -3.63
N LEU A 175 10.12 9.58 -3.80
CA LEU A 175 11.00 10.63 -4.32
C LEU A 175 12.12 10.96 -3.31
N ILE A 176 11.80 11.03 -2.02
CA ILE A 176 12.77 11.22 -0.95
C ILE A 176 13.77 10.05 -0.93
N GLU A 177 13.30 8.80 -1.02
CA GLU A 177 14.16 7.63 -1.10
C GLU A 177 15.11 7.69 -2.31
N ALA A 178 14.63 8.15 -3.46
CA ALA A 178 15.44 8.28 -4.67
C ALA A 178 16.55 9.33 -4.49
N ILE A 179 16.25 10.47 -3.85
CA ILE A 179 17.26 11.48 -3.52
C ILE A 179 18.31 10.95 -2.53
N HIS A 180 17.89 10.12 -1.58
CA HIS A 180 18.78 9.51 -0.60
C HIS A 180 19.39 8.18 -1.07
N SER A 181 19.21 7.83 -2.35
CA SER A 181 19.87 6.65 -2.91
C SER A 181 21.39 6.80 -2.81
N PRO A 182 22.12 5.75 -2.39
CA PRO A 182 23.57 5.86 -2.18
C PRO A 182 24.30 6.39 -3.41
N LEU A 183 25.04 7.45 -3.25
CA LEU A 183 25.88 8.03 -4.30
C LEU A 183 27.08 7.14 -4.64
N THR A 184 27.42 6.23 -3.72
CA THR A 184 28.54 5.29 -3.89
C THR A 184 28.13 3.87 -3.50
N SER A 185 28.60 2.90 -4.28
CA SER A 185 28.37 1.47 -4.02
C SER A 185 29.26 0.91 -2.90
N SER A 186 30.05 1.71 -2.23
CA SER A 186 30.97 1.29 -1.17
C SER A 186 30.31 1.36 0.21
N PRO A 187 30.24 0.25 0.95
CA PRO A 187 29.66 0.24 2.31
C PRO A 187 30.42 1.11 3.32
N ASP A 188 31.69 1.42 3.03
CA ASP A 188 32.59 2.17 3.92
C ASP A 188 32.73 3.65 3.52
N ALA A 189 32.08 4.07 2.43
CA ALA A 189 32.12 5.47 2.03
C ALA A 189 31.17 6.29 2.92
N PHE A 190 31.68 7.40 3.46
CA PHE A 190 30.81 8.42 4.06
C PHE A 190 29.87 8.94 2.96
N ASP A 191 28.60 8.63 3.10
CA ASP A 191 27.57 9.06 2.16
C ASP A 191 27.24 10.53 2.46
N PRO A 192 27.66 11.49 1.60
CA PRO A 192 27.38 12.88 1.85
C PRO A 192 25.86 13.10 1.79
N MET A 193 25.36 13.98 2.64
CA MET A 193 23.96 14.38 2.60
C MET A 193 23.61 14.85 1.17
N PRO A 194 22.54 14.33 0.56
CA PRO A 194 22.20 14.74 -0.81
C PRO A 194 21.89 16.24 -0.88
N LEU A 195 22.26 16.87 -1.97
CA LEU A 195 22.00 18.30 -2.22
C LEU A 195 20.56 18.53 -2.73
N GLY A 196 19.90 17.48 -3.16
CA GLY A 196 18.54 17.53 -3.69
C GLY A 196 17.49 17.80 -2.62
N VAL A 197 16.34 18.28 -3.08
CA VAL A 197 15.22 18.64 -2.22
C VAL A 197 13.92 18.17 -2.86
N VAL A 198 13.01 17.62 -2.08
CA VAL A 198 11.62 17.40 -2.47
C VAL A 198 10.74 18.46 -1.80
N VAL A 199 10.09 19.29 -2.60
CA VAL A 199 9.06 20.22 -2.13
C VAL A 199 7.70 19.55 -2.32
N ALA A 200 7.01 19.26 -1.24
CA ALA A 200 5.73 18.58 -1.25
C ALA A 200 4.60 19.53 -0.89
N ASN A 201 3.64 19.70 -1.80
CA ASN A 201 2.48 20.57 -1.65
C ASN A 201 1.18 19.77 -1.70
N ASP A 202 0.19 20.19 -0.93
CA ASP A 202 -1.19 19.73 -1.07
C ASP A 202 -2.16 20.86 -0.68
N SER A 203 -3.26 20.99 -1.41
CA SER A 203 -4.27 22.02 -1.15
C SER A 203 -5.15 21.73 0.06
N ASP A 204 -5.25 20.46 0.49
CA ASP A 204 -6.04 20.04 1.64
C ASP A 204 -5.17 19.98 2.90
N THR A 205 -5.42 20.86 3.85
CA THR A 205 -4.66 20.96 5.10
C THR A 205 -4.69 19.66 5.92
N LYS A 206 -5.84 18.95 5.96
CA LYS A 206 -5.94 17.70 6.72
C LYS A 206 -5.08 16.61 6.08
N ARG A 207 -5.10 16.53 4.76
CA ARG A 207 -4.26 15.60 4.00
C ARG A 207 -2.76 15.96 4.12
N ALA A 208 -2.43 17.25 4.15
CA ALA A 208 -1.06 17.70 4.37
C ALA A 208 -0.50 17.26 5.74
N HIS A 209 -1.32 17.20 6.78
CA HIS A 209 -0.89 16.61 8.06
C HIS A 209 -0.54 15.13 7.95
N MET A 210 -1.27 14.35 7.15
CA MET A 210 -0.93 12.95 6.88
C MET A 210 0.40 12.82 6.12
N LEU A 211 0.63 13.70 5.14
CA LEU A 211 1.87 13.80 4.39
C LEU A 211 3.08 14.00 5.32
N VAL A 212 2.98 14.99 6.24
CA VAL A 212 4.05 15.26 7.22
C VAL A 212 4.32 14.03 8.09
N HIS A 213 3.27 13.38 8.59
CA HIS A 213 3.42 12.18 9.42
C HIS A 213 4.13 11.05 8.67
N LEU A 214 3.73 10.77 7.42
CA LEU A 214 4.37 9.72 6.61
C LEU A 214 5.81 10.05 6.19
N SER A 215 6.18 11.32 6.14
CA SER A 215 7.54 11.76 5.80
C SER A 215 8.51 11.72 6.98
N LEU A 216 8.00 11.56 8.22
CA LEU A 216 8.79 11.49 9.45
C LEU A 216 9.09 10.05 9.91
N ILE A 217 8.45 9.05 9.33
CA ILE A 217 8.65 7.62 9.60
C ILE A 217 9.74 7.05 8.70
#